data_e5ba13c57b103ee92edc33472e0fed22
#
_entry.id   e5ba13c57b103ee92edc33472e0fed22
#
_cell.length_a   1.000
_cell.length_b   1.000
_cell.length_c   1.000
_cell.angle_alpha   90.00
_cell.angle_beta   90.00
_cell.angle_gamma   90.00
#
_symmetry.space_group_name_H-M   'P 1'
#
loop_
_entity.id
_entity.type
_entity.pdbx_description
1 polymer ?
#
loop_
_entity_poly.entity_id
_entity_poly.type
_entity_poly.pdbx_seq_one_letter_code
_entity_poly.pdbx_strand_id
1 'polypeptide(L)'
;MGRFKSVLNAARDARELPFTVDVQVTGDALGGRMDLLANWLGMHAKGYWAQHEKTIKRQHIIRYYFSSPWDAKNFEDWLTET
;
A
#
# COMPACT_ATOMS: atom_id res chain seq x y z
N MET A 1 -0.14 15.31 4.81
CA MET A 1 -0.38 14.55 3.58
C MET A 1 0.73 13.54 3.34
N GLY A 2 0.37 12.32 2.99
CA GLY A 2 1.35 11.31 2.67
C GLY A 2 2.04 11.58 1.34
N ARG A 3 3.25 11.09 1.20
CA ARG A 3 4.02 11.20 -0.03
C ARG A 3 4.29 9.82 -0.60
N PHE A 4 3.96 9.67 -1.87
CA PHE A 4 4.26 8.44 -2.59
C PHE A 4 5.73 8.42 -2.97
N LYS A 5 6.44 7.34 -2.64
CA LYS A 5 7.81 7.14 -3.06
C LYS A 5 7.87 6.32 -4.34
N SER A 6 9.00 6.38 -5.03
CA SER A 6 9.19 5.65 -6.27
C SER A 6 8.93 4.15 -6.07
N VAL A 7 8.18 3.58 -7.01
CA VAL A 7 7.84 2.16 -6.98
C VAL A 7 8.94 1.26 -7.53
N LEU A 8 10.03 1.85 -8.03
CA LEU A 8 11.04 1.10 -8.76
C LEU A 8 12.05 0.37 -7.88
N ASN A 9 12.00 0.55 -6.55
CA ASN A 9 13.00 -0.06 -5.67
C ASN A 9 12.35 -0.64 -4.42
N ALA A 10 11.78 -1.84 -4.57
CA ALA A 10 11.09 -2.52 -3.47
C ALA A 10 12.02 -2.83 -2.30
N ALA A 11 13.28 -3.19 -2.57
CA ALA A 11 14.23 -3.51 -1.51
C ALA A 11 14.56 -2.28 -0.67
N ARG A 12 14.71 -1.13 -1.30
CA ARG A 12 14.96 0.13 -0.62
C ARG A 12 13.74 0.53 0.21
N ASP A 13 12.56 0.44 -0.38
CA ASP A 13 11.32 0.81 0.31
C ASP A 13 11.08 -0.10 1.52
N ALA A 14 11.40 -1.38 1.41
CA ALA A 14 11.26 -2.31 2.52
C ALA A 14 12.16 -1.93 3.70
N ARG A 15 13.31 -1.29 3.45
CA ARG A 15 14.21 -0.83 4.51
C ARG A 15 13.79 0.52 5.08
N GLU A 16 13.38 1.44 4.23
CA GLU A 16 13.01 2.81 4.65
C GLU A 16 11.59 2.89 5.17
N LEU A 17 10.73 1.98 4.71
CA LEU A 17 9.31 1.95 5.04
C LEU A 17 8.99 0.57 5.63
N PRO A 18 9.31 0.34 6.90
CA PRO A 18 9.28 -1.01 7.49
C PRO A 18 7.89 -1.55 7.82
N PHE A 19 6.88 -0.70 7.82
CA PHE A 19 5.53 -1.13 8.18
C PHE A 19 4.75 -1.45 6.91
N THR A 20 4.24 -2.68 6.80
CA THR A 20 3.60 -3.13 5.56
C THR A 20 2.17 -3.61 5.79
N VAL A 21 1.35 -3.43 4.75
CA VAL A 21 0.00 -3.96 4.70
C VAL A 21 -0.19 -4.60 3.32
N ASP A 22 -0.59 -5.85 3.30
CA ASP A 22 -0.85 -6.57 2.05
C ASP A 22 -2.34 -6.53 1.71
N VAL A 23 -2.65 -6.19 0.46
CA VAL A 23 -4.01 -6.16 -0.04
C VAL A 23 -4.12 -7.17 -1.17
N GLN A 24 -4.97 -8.17 -0.97
CA GLN A 24 -5.25 -9.15 -2.01
C GLN A 24 -6.25 -8.57 -3.01
N VAL A 25 -5.97 -8.69 -4.29
CA VAL A 25 -6.85 -8.17 -5.33
C VAL A 25 -7.11 -9.24 -6.39
N THR A 26 -8.31 -9.19 -6.97
CA THR A 26 -8.61 -10.00 -8.15
C THR A 26 -8.17 -9.25 -9.39
N GLY A 27 -7.75 -9.98 -10.43
CA GLY A 27 -7.18 -9.36 -11.63
C GLY A 27 -8.06 -8.30 -12.26
N ASP A 28 -9.36 -8.53 -12.31
CA ASP A 28 -10.30 -7.62 -12.99
C ASP A 28 -10.50 -6.30 -12.23
N ALA A 29 -10.24 -6.30 -10.94
CA ALA A 29 -10.44 -5.13 -10.10
C ALA A 29 -9.16 -4.37 -9.79
N LEU A 30 -8.01 -4.85 -10.30
CA LEU A 30 -6.70 -4.36 -9.90
C LEU A 30 -6.54 -2.85 -10.09
N GLY A 31 -6.80 -2.35 -11.30
CA GLY A 31 -6.59 -0.94 -11.63
C GLY A 31 -7.46 -0.01 -10.80
N GLY A 32 -8.78 -0.27 -10.78
CA GLY A 32 -9.72 0.56 -10.02
C GLY A 32 -9.47 0.50 -8.53
N ARG A 33 -9.12 -0.68 -8.03
CA ARG A 33 -8.81 -0.85 -6.61
C ARG A 33 -7.57 -0.07 -6.22
N MET A 34 -6.51 -0.14 -7.03
CA MET A 34 -5.28 0.60 -6.76
C MET A 34 -5.52 2.10 -6.73
N ASP A 35 -6.30 2.60 -7.67
CA ASP A 35 -6.61 4.04 -7.72
C ASP A 35 -7.37 4.48 -6.46
N LEU A 36 -8.34 3.70 -6.04
CA LEU A 36 -9.12 4.00 -4.83
C LEU A 36 -8.22 4.05 -3.60
N LEU A 37 -7.35 3.05 -3.45
CA LEU A 37 -6.46 2.95 -2.29
C LEU A 37 -5.42 4.07 -2.31
N ALA A 38 -4.86 4.37 -3.49
CA ALA A 38 -3.88 5.44 -3.62
C ALA A 38 -4.49 6.81 -3.31
N ASN A 39 -5.72 7.05 -3.75
CA ASN A 39 -6.42 8.30 -3.44
C ASN A 39 -6.64 8.45 -1.94
N TRP A 40 -7.08 7.38 -1.28
CA TRP A 40 -7.28 7.41 0.16
C TRP A 40 -5.98 7.71 0.89
N LEU A 41 -4.89 7.04 0.50
CA LEU A 41 -3.58 7.25 1.12
C LEU A 41 -3.06 8.66 0.88
N GLY A 42 -3.26 9.21 -0.32
CA GLY A 42 -2.89 10.59 -0.62
C GLY A 42 -3.59 11.60 0.26
N MET A 43 -4.80 11.29 0.72
CA MET A 43 -5.59 12.16 1.57
C MET A 43 -5.31 11.96 3.06
N HIS A 44 -5.02 10.75 3.49
CA HIS A 44 -5.00 10.40 4.91
C HIS A 44 -3.65 10.02 5.48
N ALA A 45 -2.73 9.51 4.68
CA ALA A 45 -1.40 9.14 5.18
C ALA A 45 -0.62 10.39 5.53
N LYS A 46 0.08 10.35 6.67
CA LYS A 46 0.85 11.49 7.16
C LYS A 46 2.33 11.38 6.82
N GLY A 47 2.84 10.18 6.67
CA GLY A 47 4.22 9.91 6.33
C GLY A 47 4.38 9.44 4.90
N TYR A 48 5.55 8.91 4.60
CA TYR A 48 5.83 8.34 3.28
C TYR A 48 5.17 6.98 3.15
N TRP A 49 4.76 6.65 1.93
CA TRP A 49 4.24 5.34 1.60
C TRP A 49 4.60 4.98 0.17
N ALA A 50 4.60 3.68 -0.12
CA ALA A 50 4.84 3.16 -1.46
C ALA A 50 3.96 1.93 -1.67
N GLN A 51 3.75 1.56 -2.93
CA GLN A 51 3.02 0.36 -3.27
C GLN A 51 3.80 -0.44 -4.30
N HIS A 52 3.82 -1.77 -4.12
CA HIS A 52 4.45 -2.68 -5.06
C HIS A 52 3.54 -3.87 -5.30
N GLU A 53 3.35 -4.19 -6.56
CA GLU A 53 2.58 -5.36 -6.95
C GLU A 53 3.45 -6.60 -6.80
N LYS A 54 2.88 -7.66 -6.22
CA LYS A 54 3.55 -8.94 -6.04
C LYS A 54 2.62 -10.07 -6.41
N THR A 55 3.20 -11.19 -6.86
CA THR A 55 2.46 -12.42 -7.07
C THR A 55 3.01 -13.46 -6.12
N ILE A 56 2.16 -13.94 -5.21
CA ILE A 56 2.53 -14.96 -4.23
C ILE A 56 1.55 -16.11 -4.39
N LYS A 57 2.07 -17.32 -4.68
CA LYS A 57 1.26 -18.53 -4.83
C LYS A 57 0.09 -18.32 -5.80
N ARG A 58 0.36 -17.68 -6.93
CA ARG A 58 -0.62 -17.38 -7.99
C ARG A 58 -1.68 -16.35 -7.60
N GLN A 59 -1.49 -15.66 -6.50
CA GLN A 59 -2.39 -14.59 -6.07
C GLN A 59 -1.72 -13.24 -6.27
N HIS A 60 -2.48 -12.30 -6.80
CA HIS A 60 -2.00 -10.93 -6.93
C HIS A 60 -2.19 -10.20 -5.62
N ILE A 61 -1.11 -9.62 -5.12
CA ILE A 61 -1.11 -8.87 -3.87
C ILE A 61 -0.44 -7.54 -4.15
N ILE A 62 -1.02 -6.47 -3.60
CA ILE A 62 -0.37 -5.17 -3.57
C ILE A 62 0.14 -4.98 -2.15
N ARG A 63 1.45 -4.85 -2.00
CA ARG A 63 2.04 -4.59 -0.69
C ARG A 63 2.28 -3.10 -0.55
N TYR A 64 1.68 -2.53 0.47
CA TYR A 64 1.84 -1.14 0.82
C TYR A 64 2.86 -1.00 1.93
N TYR A 65 3.79 -0.08 1.74
CA TYR A 65 4.89 0.18 2.67
C TYR A 65 4.69 1.54 3.29
N PHE A 66 4.91 1.64 4.60
CA PHE A 66 4.70 2.89 5.33
C PHE A 66 5.90 3.22 6.19
N SER A 67 6.20 4.51 6.32
CA SER A 67 7.20 4.99 7.26
C SER A 67 6.65 5.09 8.70
N SER A 68 5.34 5.11 8.85
CA SER A 68 4.67 5.28 10.13
C SER A 68 3.78 4.09 10.46
N PRO A 69 3.88 3.53 11.67
CA PRO A 69 2.98 2.45 12.09
C PRO A 69 1.52 2.90 12.17
N TRP A 70 1.29 4.19 12.45
CA TRP A 70 -0.05 4.76 12.50
C TRP A 70 -0.72 4.74 11.15
N ASP A 71 0.02 5.10 10.10
CA ASP A 71 -0.52 5.08 8.74
C ASP A 71 -0.87 3.65 8.33
N ALA A 72 0.00 2.69 8.63
CA ALA A 72 -0.25 1.29 8.31
C ALA A 72 -1.50 0.78 9.04
N LYS A 73 -1.62 1.09 10.33
CA LYS A 73 -2.77 0.67 11.12
C LYS A 73 -4.06 1.31 10.63
N ASN A 74 -4.03 2.60 10.37
CA ASN A 74 -5.21 3.30 9.88
C ASN A 74 -5.66 2.78 8.52
N PHE A 75 -4.71 2.48 7.66
CA PHE A 75 -5.01 1.89 6.35
C PHE A 75 -5.65 0.52 6.50
N GLU A 76 -5.09 -0.33 7.35
CA GLU A 76 -5.63 -1.66 7.61
C GLU A 76 -7.03 -1.60 8.19
N ASP A 77 -7.26 -0.71 9.16
CA ASP A 77 -8.58 -0.52 9.77
C ASP A 77 -9.61 -0.06 8.73
N TRP A 78 -9.23 0.87 7.87
CA TRP A 78 -10.11 1.34 6.81
C TRP A 78 -10.46 0.21 5.82
N LEU A 79 -9.49 -0.61 5.46
CA LEU A 79 -9.72 -1.76 4.59
C LEU A 79 -10.70 -2.75 5.20
N THR A 80 -10.63 -2.95 6.50
CA THR A 80 -11.52 -3.86 7.22
C THR A 80 -12.94 -3.33 7.26
N GLU A 81 -13.11 -2.02 7.29
CA GLU A 81 -14.42 -1.37 7.35
C GLU A 81 -15.12 -1.28 5.99
N THR A 82 -14.40 -1.43 4.91
CA THR A 82 -14.98 -1.30 3.55
C THR A 82 -15.33 -2.68 2.90
#